data_3e3c68f1188f4470b93c7103b3a10da8
#
_entry.id   3e3c68f1188f4470b93c7103b3a10da8
#
_cell.length_a   1.000
_cell.length_b   1.000
_cell.length_c   1.000
_cell.angle_alpha   90.00
_cell.angle_beta   90.00
_cell.angle_gamma   90.00
#
_symmetry.space_group_name_H-M   'P 1'
#
loop_
_entity.id
_entity.type
_entity.pdbx_description
1 polymer ?
#
loop_
_entity_poly.entity_id
_entity_poly.type
_entity_poly.pdbx_seq_one_letter_code
_entity_poly.pdbx_strand_id
1 'polypeptide(L)'
;MDTNYPPTTWRELLGKLTERPAERQRVADALGVSTFTITRWVEGKAEPRIHNLKRLPEVFPVHQGQFTELIQAELAPNIPSLHMSAVDRPEHEVGSEYFARVLSTYATVSGPFRAWSIRNVISQQAIEQLDPDLTGLEITLVQCVTPAKREQPIRSLYQRMGTGSAPRESGSEWRLLFMGAESLPGWTFRQGEPAVVQDTQLKQWPLPMRSDLHYEQSAVAWPLQREGKLAGCLLVCSTQKDYFSQARLSLIEIYANMMALSFYDEEFYALNRIALEEMPLPSQQQESISIAHFRERIARLRREHGSPLSEVEAEVLALQEIEAEFLNASNNNSEA
;
A
#
# COMPACT_ATOMS: atom_id res chain seq x y z
N MET A 1 -28.54 28.70 0.69
CA MET A 1 -29.22 27.40 0.91
C MET A 1 -28.12 26.38 1.17
N ASP A 2 -27.82 26.18 2.46
CA ASP A 2 -26.81 25.19 2.88
C ASP A 2 -27.47 23.80 2.87
N THR A 3 -27.33 23.09 1.77
CA THR A 3 -27.73 21.68 1.70
C THR A 3 -26.59 20.84 2.30
N ASN A 4 -26.67 20.61 3.60
CA ASN A 4 -25.72 19.80 4.36
C ASN A 4 -25.99 18.29 4.18
N TYR A 5 -26.13 17.83 2.94
CA TYR A 5 -26.18 16.41 2.63
C TYR A 5 -24.75 15.85 2.49
N PRO A 6 -24.48 14.64 3.00
CA PRO A 6 -23.19 13.99 2.77
C PRO A 6 -22.98 13.81 1.24
N PRO A 7 -21.77 13.99 0.74
CA PRO A 7 -21.45 13.79 -0.67
C PRO A 7 -21.74 12.34 -1.07
N THR A 8 -22.42 12.16 -2.20
CA THR A 8 -22.81 10.85 -2.75
C THR A 8 -21.87 10.37 -3.85
N THR A 9 -21.01 11.26 -4.36
CA THR A 9 -19.98 10.94 -5.36
C THR A 9 -18.64 11.51 -4.95
N TRP A 10 -17.56 10.90 -5.43
CA TRP A 10 -16.22 11.42 -5.20
C TRP A 10 -16.03 12.83 -5.84
N ARG A 11 -16.78 13.16 -6.90
CA ARG A 11 -16.76 14.49 -7.53
C ARG A 11 -17.36 15.55 -6.61
N GLU A 12 -18.47 15.25 -5.96
CA GLU A 12 -19.08 16.15 -4.97
C GLU A 12 -18.16 16.37 -3.77
N LEU A 13 -17.52 15.28 -3.28
CA LEU A 13 -16.55 15.39 -2.20
C LEU A 13 -15.36 16.25 -2.61
N LEU A 14 -14.78 16.00 -3.78
CA LEU A 14 -13.68 16.79 -4.33
C LEU A 14 -14.09 18.27 -4.49
N GLY A 15 -15.27 18.54 -5.01
CA GLY A 15 -15.81 19.90 -5.16
C GLY A 15 -15.86 20.63 -3.84
N LYS A 16 -16.44 20.00 -2.81
CA LYS A 16 -16.54 20.56 -1.45
C LYS A 16 -15.18 20.85 -0.83
N LEU A 17 -14.22 19.94 -0.97
CA LEU A 17 -12.88 20.10 -0.39
C LEU A 17 -11.99 21.08 -1.18
N THR A 18 -12.32 21.34 -2.45
CA THR A 18 -11.56 22.26 -3.32
C THR A 18 -12.30 23.57 -3.62
N GLU A 19 -13.32 23.93 -2.82
CA GLU A 19 -14.02 25.23 -2.95
C GLU A 19 -13.07 26.42 -2.84
N ARG A 20 -12.13 26.35 -1.90
CA ARG A 20 -11.11 27.39 -1.69
C ARG A 20 -10.05 27.32 -2.78
N PRO A 21 -9.70 28.45 -3.45
CA PRO A 21 -8.68 28.46 -4.51
C PRO A 21 -7.32 27.90 -4.07
N ALA A 22 -6.91 28.15 -2.82
CA ALA A 22 -5.65 27.65 -2.27
C ALA A 22 -5.64 26.11 -2.17
N GLU A 23 -6.75 25.50 -1.71
CA GLU A 23 -6.88 24.03 -1.65
C GLU A 23 -6.92 23.42 -3.05
N ARG A 24 -7.61 24.05 -3.98
CA ARG A 24 -7.65 23.61 -5.38
C ARG A 24 -6.25 23.64 -6.01
N GLN A 25 -5.46 24.65 -5.71
CA GLN A 25 -4.07 24.73 -6.18
C GLN A 25 -3.22 23.63 -5.53
N ARG A 26 -3.32 23.43 -4.22
CA ARG A 26 -2.60 22.36 -3.50
C ARG A 26 -2.88 20.98 -4.10
N VAL A 27 -4.15 20.68 -4.37
CA VAL A 27 -4.56 19.41 -4.97
C VAL A 27 -4.06 19.27 -6.40
N ALA A 28 -4.13 20.35 -7.18
CA ALA A 28 -3.63 20.38 -8.56
C ALA A 28 -2.12 20.09 -8.60
N ASP A 29 -1.34 20.74 -7.72
CA ASP A 29 0.11 20.54 -7.60
C ASP A 29 0.41 19.09 -7.15
N ALA A 30 -0.31 18.59 -6.13
CA ALA A 30 -0.14 17.23 -5.63
C ALA A 30 -0.43 16.16 -6.69
N LEU A 31 -1.37 16.39 -7.59
CA LEU A 31 -1.74 15.46 -8.65
C LEU A 31 -0.99 15.72 -9.98
N GLY A 32 -0.21 16.80 -10.07
CA GLY A 32 0.51 17.17 -11.29
C GLY A 32 -0.43 17.58 -12.45
N VAL A 33 -1.55 18.26 -12.11
CA VAL A 33 -2.56 18.74 -13.08
C VAL A 33 -2.82 20.22 -12.90
N SER A 34 -3.55 20.85 -13.83
CA SER A 34 -3.96 22.25 -13.66
C SER A 34 -5.22 22.37 -12.78
N THR A 35 -5.40 23.52 -12.12
CA THR A 35 -6.63 23.82 -11.37
C THR A 35 -7.87 23.77 -12.27
N PHE A 36 -7.72 24.11 -13.53
CA PHE A 36 -8.79 23.97 -14.54
C PHE A 36 -9.17 22.50 -14.75
N THR A 37 -8.22 21.59 -14.71
CA THR A 37 -8.48 20.15 -14.80
C THR A 37 -9.28 19.66 -13.61
N ILE A 38 -8.93 20.08 -12.38
CA ILE A 38 -9.70 19.76 -11.16
C ILE A 38 -11.14 20.24 -11.30
N THR A 39 -11.35 21.49 -11.74
CA THR A 39 -12.70 22.04 -11.96
C THR A 39 -13.50 21.18 -12.95
N ARG A 40 -12.89 20.75 -14.06
CA ARG A 40 -13.58 19.90 -15.04
C ARG A 40 -13.95 18.52 -14.49
N TRP A 41 -13.14 17.96 -13.59
CA TRP A 41 -13.46 16.70 -12.93
C TRP A 41 -14.66 16.85 -11.98
N VAL A 42 -14.68 17.90 -11.18
CA VAL A 42 -15.79 18.25 -10.29
C VAL A 42 -17.10 18.43 -11.07
N GLU A 43 -17.03 19.12 -12.21
CA GLU A 43 -18.18 19.37 -13.09
C GLU A 43 -18.60 18.17 -13.98
N GLY A 44 -17.88 17.03 -13.90
CA GLY A 44 -18.11 15.87 -14.74
C GLY A 44 -17.80 16.07 -16.23
N LYS A 45 -17.11 17.16 -16.58
CA LYS A 45 -16.76 17.52 -17.97
C LYS A 45 -15.49 16.81 -18.47
N ALA A 46 -14.76 16.14 -17.59
CA ALA A 46 -13.60 15.33 -17.92
C ALA A 46 -13.45 14.20 -16.89
N GLU A 47 -12.92 13.07 -17.36
CA GLU A 47 -12.59 11.95 -16.50
C GLU A 47 -11.12 12.04 -16.08
N PRO A 48 -10.82 11.86 -14.78
CA PRO A 48 -9.44 11.68 -14.34
C PRO A 48 -8.84 10.43 -14.97
N ARG A 49 -7.55 10.47 -15.27
CA ARG A 49 -6.83 9.23 -15.58
C ARG A 49 -6.83 8.34 -14.34
N ILE A 50 -6.79 7.02 -14.55
CA ILE A 50 -6.77 5.97 -13.51
C ILE A 50 -5.80 6.29 -12.36
N HIS A 51 -4.61 6.72 -12.71
CA HIS A 51 -3.58 7.14 -11.79
C HIS A 51 -4.02 8.29 -10.87
N ASN A 52 -4.66 9.31 -11.41
CA ASN A 52 -5.13 10.44 -10.59
C ASN A 52 -6.28 10.02 -9.66
N LEU A 53 -7.18 9.14 -10.11
CA LEU A 53 -8.22 8.57 -9.25
C LEU A 53 -7.65 7.78 -8.08
N LYS A 54 -6.62 6.96 -8.31
CA LYS A 54 -5.95 6.21 -7.24
C LYS A 54 -5.25 7.12 -6.22
N ARG A 55 -4.79 8.28 -6.65
CA ARG A 55 -4.07 9.24 -5.79
C ARG A 55 -4.96 10.22 -5.06
N LEU A 56 -6.22 10.41 -5.49
CA LEU A 56 -7.15 11.31 -4.80
C LEU A 56 -7.30 11.00 -3.30
N PRO A 57 -7.49 9.75 -2.88
CA PRO A 57 -7.53 9.40 -1.45
C PRO A 57 -6.25 9.79 -0.69
N GLU A 58 -5.08 9.67 -1.32
CA GLU A 58 -3.79 9.98 -0.71
C GLU A 58 -3.59 11.51 -0.49
N VAL A 59 -4.18 12.34 -1.35
CA VAL A 59 -4.10 13.80 -1.26
C VAL A 59 -4.95 14.35 -0.10
N PHE A 60 -5.92 13.56 0.37
CA PHE A 60 -6.84 13.91 1.45
C PHE A 60 -6.83 12.86 2.57
N PRO A 61 -5.80 12.79 3.40
CA PRO A 61 -5.65 11.72 4.42
C PRO A 61 -6.86 11.60 5.36
N VAL A 62 -7.47 12.73 5.76
CA VAL A 62 -8.66 12.75 6.64
C VAL A 62 -9.90 12.18 5.95
N HIS A 63 -9.96 12.23 4.62
CA HIS A 63 -11.09 11.76 3.81
C HIS A 63 -10.73 10.55 2.95
N GLN A 64 -9.60 9.89 3.23
CA GLN A 64 -9.07 8.78 2.43
C GLN A 64 -10.10 7.65 2.27
N GLY A 65 -10.68 7.20 3.38
CA GLY A 65 -11.71 6.15 3.37
C GLY A 65 -12.93 6.55 2.55
N GLN A 66 -13.43 7.76 2.77
CA GLN A 66 -14.60 8.27 2.05
C GLN A 66 -14.36 8.39 0.55
N PHE A 67 -13.21 8.90 0.10
CA PHE A 67 -12.85 8.92 -1.31
C PHE A 67 -12.77 7.50 -1.90
N THR A 68 -12.13 6.59 -1.18
CA THR A 68 -11.99 5.19 -1.61
C THR A 68 -13.34 4.53 -1.81
N GLU A 69 -14.28 4.68 -0.86
CA GLU A 69 -15.65 4.15 -0.96
C GLU A 69 -16.41 4.72 -2.15
N LEU A 70 -16.39 6.04 -2.30
CA LEU A 70 -17.14 6.72 -3.37
C LEU A 70 -16.57 6.40 -4.75
N ILE A 71 -15.25 6.30 -4.91
CA ILE A 71 -14.61 5.88 -6.16
C ILE A 71 -14.97 4.41 -6.46
N GLN A 72 -14.92 3.53 -5.47
CA GLN A 72 -15.30 2.13 -5.63
C GLN A 72 -16.77 1.98 -6.02
N ALA A 73 -17.66 2.72 -5.40
CA ALA A 73 -19.10 2.71 -5.72
C ALA A 73 -19.36 3.14 -7.16
N GLU A 74 -18.61 4.09 -7.71
CA GLU A 74 -18.74 4.51 -9.11
C GLU A 74 -18.15 3.49 -10.10
N LEU A 75 -17.04 2.85 -9.73
CA LEU A 75 -16.35 1.86 -10.58
C LEU A 75 -17.05 0.50 -10.61
N ALA A 76 -17.77 0.16 -9.56
CA ALA A 76 -18.48 -1.10 -9.41
C ALA A 76 -19.89 -0.88 -8.82
N PRO A 77 -20.79 -0.24 -9.56
CA PRO A 77 -22.10 0.21 -9.05
C PRO A 77 -23.03 -0.93 -8.59
N ASN A 78 -22.71 -2.18 -8.93
CA ASN A 78 -23.51 -3.35 -8.56
C ASN A 78 -22.96 -4.15 -7.37
N ILE A 79 -21.93 -3.64 -6.68
CA ILE A 79 -21.48 -4.26 -5.44
C ILE A 79 -22.40 -3.75 -4.33
N PRO A 80 -23.22 -4.61 -3.70
CA PRO A 80 -24.08 -4.18 -2.61
C PRO A 80 -23.23 -3.59 -1.48
N SER A 81 -23.53 -2.37 -1.08
CA SER A 81 -23.00 -1.80 0.17
C SER A 81 -23.72 -2.52 1.31
N LEU A 82 -23.19 -3.67 1.70
CA LEU A 82 -23.69 -4.42 2.83
C LEU A 82 -23.22 -3.74 4.11
N HIS A 83 -23.86 -2.63 4.45
CA HIS A 83 -23.82 -2.08 5.79
C HIS A 83 -24.62 -3.00 6.72
N MET A 84 -24.07 -4.11 7.09
CA MET A 84 -24.57 -4.85 8.25
C MET A 84 -23.86 -4.32 9.50
N SER A 85 -24.67 -3.85 10.42
CA SER A 85 -24.23 -3.39 11.74
C SER A 85 -23.31 -4.43 12.40
N ALA A 86 -22.20 -3.97 12.91
CA ALA A 86 -21.15 -4.78 13.58
C ALA A 86 -21.61 -5.47 14.89
N VAL A 87 -22.89 -5.51 15.19
CA VAL A 87 -23.44 -5.75 16.54
C VAL A 87 -23.45 -7.23 16.97
N ASP A 88 -23.19 -8.21 16.05
CA ASP A 88 -23.31 -9.64 16.42
C ASP A 88 -22.30 -10.56 15.75
N ARG A 89 -21.07 -10.10 15.45
CA ARG A 89 -20.04 -11.00 14.88
C ARG A 89 -19.09 -11.47 15.96
N PRO A 90 -18.76 -12.79 16.01
CA PRO A 90 -17.63 -13.23 16.81
C PRO A 90 -16.37 -12.45 16.36
N GLU A 91 -15.65 -11.88 17.29
CA GLU A 91 -14.45 -11.04 17.07
C GLU A 91 -13.37 -11.71 16.17
N HIS A 92 -13.54 -12.98 15.85
CA HIS A 92 -12.54 -13.86 15.23
C HIS A 92 -12.97 -14.48 13.90
N GLU A 93 -14.14 -14.14 13.36
CA GLU A 93 -14.61 -14.68 12.07
C GLU A 93 -14.80 -13.59 11.02
N VAL A 94 -14.31 -13.85 9.82
CA VAL A 94 -14.57 -13.02 8.64
C VAL A 94 -15.91 -13.43 8.03
N GLY A 95 -16.85 -12.49 7.93
CA GLY A 95 -18.19 -12.77 7.42
C GLY A 95 -18.21 -13.18 5.94
N SER A 96 -19.14 -14.06 5.56
CA SER A 96 -19.30 -14.55 4.18
C SER A 96 -19.56 -13.42 3.17
N GLU A 97 -20.22 -12.35 3.56
CA GLU A 97 -20.45 -11.16 2.75
C GLU A 97 -19.18 -10.42 2.37
N TYR A 98 -18.17 -10.46 3.22
CA TYR A 98 -16.85 -9.90 2.90
C TYR A 98 -16.18 -10.71 1.77
N PHE A 99 -16.16 -12.03 1.86
CA PHE A 99 -15.64 -12.89 0.78
C PHE A 99 -16.40 -12.64 -0.52
N ALA A 100 -17.74 -12.54 -0.45
CA ALA A 100 -18.58 -12.23 -1.61
C ALA A 100 -18.19 -10.87 -2.24
N ARG A 101 -17.92 -9.84 -1.41
CA ARG A 101 -17.47 -8.52 -1.87
C ARG A 101 -16.11 -8.57 -2.58
N VAL A 102 -15.12 -9.27 -2.01
CA VAL A 102 -13.82 -9.43 -2.64
C VAL A 102 -13.93 -10.19 -3.96
N LEU A 103 -14.66 -11.30 -3.99
CA LEU A 103 -14.86 -12.09 -5.20
C LEU A 103 -15.64 -11.33 -6.28
N SER A 104 -16.66 -10.56 -5.89
CA SER A 104 -17.39 -9.67 -6.80
C SER A 104 -16.46 -8.59 -7.38
N THR A 105 -15.63 -7.96 -6.54
CA THR A 105 -14.63 -6.99 -6.99
C THR A 105 -13.64 -7.62 -7.97
N TYR A 106 -13.18 -8.82 -7.68
CA TYR A 106 -12.29 -9.58 -8.57
C TYR A 106 -12.93 -9.85 -9.95
N ALA A 107 -14.22 -10.21 -9.96
CA ALA A 107 -14.94 -10.58 -11.17
C ALA A 107 -15.40 -9.38 -12.01
N THR A 108 -15.76 -8.26 -11.39
CA THR A 108 -16.47 -7.16 -12.08
C THR A 108 -15.58 -5.95 -12.36
N VAL A 109 -14.54 -5.71 -11.56
CA VAL A 109 -13.66 -4.55 -11.75
C VAL A 109 -12.65 -4.81 -12.86
N SER A 110 -12.46 -3.82 -13.76
CA SER A 110 -11.49 -3.93 -14.86
C SER A 110 -10.05 -4.11 -14.38
N GLY A 111 -9.22 -4.82 -15.17
CA GLY A 111 -7.87 -5.19 -14.81
C GLY A 111 -7.01 -4.11 -14.13
N PRO A 112 -6.90 -2.89 -14.68
CA PRO A 112 -6.08 -1.81 -14.10
C PRO A 112 -6.52 -1.36 -12.69
N PHE A 113 -7.81 -1.47 -12.39
CA PHE A 113 -8.38 -1.10 -11.08
C PHE A 113 -8.53 -2.28 -10.12
N ARG A 114 -8.58 -3.50 -10.65
CA ARG A 114 -8.85 -4.70 -9.85
C ARG A 114 -7.91 -4.84 -8.67
N ALA A 115 -6.61 -4.79 -8.92
CA ALA A 115 -5.60 -4.92 -7.88
C ALA A 115 -5.77 -3.85 -6.79
N TRP A 116 -5.94 -2.59 -7.19
CA TRP A 116 -6.14 -1.48 -6.27
C TRP A 116 -7.43 -1.64 -5.44
N SER A 117 -8.55 -1.95 -6.10
CA SER A 117 -9.85 -2.12 -5.43
C SER A 117 -9.84 -3.28 -4.42
N ILE A 118 -9.25 -4.42 -4.80
CA ILE A 118 -9.12 -5.58 -3.89
C ILE A 118 -8.27 -5.19 -2.68
N ARG A 119 -7.10 -4.58 -2.89
CA ARG A 119 -6.20 -4.15 -1.80
C ARG A 119 -6.89 -3.22 -0.82
N ASN A 120 -7.65 -2.24 -1.33
CA ASN A 120 -8.39 -1.31 -0.48
C ASN A 120 -9.49 -2.01 0.33
N VAL A 121 -10.32 -2.84 -0.31
CA VAL A 121 -11.38 -3.59 0.39
C VAL A 121 -10.80 -4.45 1.51
N ILE A 122 -9.67 -5.12 1.24
CA ILE A 122 -9.03 -5.99 2.23
C ILE A 122 -8.41 -5.17 3.35
N SER A 123 -7.64 -4.13 3.04
CA SER A 123 -6.95 -3.32 4.05
C SER A 123 -7.93 -2.62 4.97
N GLN A 124 -9.02 -2.08 4.44
CA GLN A 124 -10.05 -1.42 5.23
C GLN A 124 -10.73 -2.40 6.20
N GLN A 125 -11.17 -3.56 5.71
CA GLN A 125 -11.80 -4.58 6.55
C GLN A 125 -10.83 -5.13 7.60
N ALA A 126 -9.55 -5.31 7.22
CA ALA A 126 -8.54 -5.80 8.14
C ALA A 126 -8.29 -4.84 9.30
N ILE A 127 -8.21 -3.53 9.04
CA ILE A 127 -8.09 -2.52 10.11
C ILE A 127 -9.32 -2.53 11.01
N GLU A 128 -10.52 -2.48 10.44
CA GLU A 128 -11.77 -2.46 11.21
C GLU A 128 -11.91 -3.68 12.14
N GLN A 129 -11.41 -4.85 11.71
CA GLN A 129 -11.54 -6.09 12.48
C GLN A 129 -10.36 -6.33 13.43
N LEU A 130 -9.14 -5.99 13.01
CA LEU A 130 -7.96 -6.19 13.85
C LEU A 130 -7.79 -5.09 14.90
N ASP A 131 -8.24 -3.88 14.63
CA ASP A 131 -8.09 -2.72 15.53
C ASP A 131 -9.38 -1.90 15.67
N PRO A 132 -10.48 -2.50 16.16
CA PRO A 132 -11.78 -1.85 16.27
C PRO A 132 -11.75 -0.63 17.20
N ASP A 133 -10.85 -0.63 18.18
CA ASP A 133 -10.70 0.44 19.18
C ASP A 133 -9.69 1.53 18.76
N LEU A 134 -9.14 1.44 17.55
CA LEU A 134 -8.16 2.37 17.00
C LEU A 134 -6.94 2.58 17.92
N THR A 135 -6.43 1.50 18.46
CA THR A 135 -5.34 1.48 19.46
C THR A 135 -3.96 1.69 18.85
N GLY A 136 -3.84 1.64 17.54
CA GLY A 136 -2.60 1.89 16.82
C GLY A 136 -2.07 0.67 16.06
N LEU A 137 -2.79 0.28 15.01
CA LEU A 137 -2.36 -0.75 14.07
C LEU A 137 -1.99 -0.11 12.74
N GLU A 138 -0.96 -0.61 12.09
CA GLU A 138 -0.62 -0.32 10.71
C GLU A 138 -0.52 -1.61 9.90
N ILE A 139 -1.17 -1.63 8.74
CA ILE A 139 -1.08 -2.72 7.77
C ILE A 139 -0.40 -2.19 6.52
N THR A 140 0.68 -2.82 6.13
CA THR A 140 1.50 -2.45 4.98
C THR A 140 1.63 -3.61 4.00
N LEU A 141 1.44 -3.31 2.71
CA LEU A 141 1.72 -4.24 1.64
C LEU A 141 3.17 -4.06 1.17
N VAL A 142 3.98 -5.10 1.40
CA VAL A 142 5.37 -5.17 0.94
C VAL A 142 5.45 -6.06 -0.29
N GLN A 143 6.10 -5.58 -1.35
CA GLN A 143 6.19 -6.25 -2.66
C GLN A 143 7.63 -6.45 -3.10
N CYS A 144 7.85 -7.41 -4.01
CA CYS A 144 9.14 -7.56 -4.69
C CYS A 144 9.42 -6.37 -5.61
N VAL A 145 10.65 -5.88 -5.63
CA VAL A 145 11.12 -5.06 -6.74
C VAL A 145 11.28 -5.97 -7.95
N THR A 146 10.54 -5.66 -9.01
CA THR A 146 10.59 -6.44 -10.25
C THR A 146 11.99 -6.34 -10.87
N PRO A 147 12.69 -7.44 -11.11
CA PRO A 147 14.05 -7.39 -11.69
C PRO A 147 14.03 -6.89 -13.13
N ALA A 148 15.11 -6.22 -13.55
CA ALA A 148 15.23 -5.68 -14.90
C ALA A 148 15.20 -6.77 -16.00
N LYS A 149 15.67 -7.97 -15.67
CA LYS A 149 15.59 -9.15 -16.56
C LYS A 149 14.90 -10.28 -15.81
N ARG A 150 14.03 -10.99 -16.50
CA ARG A 150 13.21 -12.06 -15.93
C ARG A 150 14.02 -13.16 -15.22
N GLU A 151 15.27 -13.38 -15.63
CA GLU A 151 16.16 -14.40 -15.09
C GLU A 151 16.90 -13.94 -13.83
N GLN A 152 16.95 -12.65 -13.56
CA GLN A 152 17.62 -12.10 -12.39
C GLN A 152 16.83 -12.44 -11.11
N PRO A 153 17.55 -12.61 -9.97
CA PRO A 153 16.91 -12.82 -8.69
C PRO A 153 16.22 -11.55 -8.18
N ILE A 154 15.25 -11.72 -7.29
CA ILE A 154 14.71 -10.66 -6.48
C ILE A 154 15.73 -10.30 -5.40
N ARG A 155 16.19 -9.05 -5.37
CA ARG A 155 17.24 -8.58 -4.48
C ARG A 155 16.71 -7.71 -3.35
N SER A 156 15.54 -7.08 -3.55
CA SER A 156 14.91 -6.23 -2.56
C SER A 156 13.40 -6.29 -2.61
N LEU A 157 12.80 -5.78 -1.55
CA LEU A 157 11.38 -5.56 -1.39
C LEU A 157 11.14 -4.06 -1.22
N TYR A 158 9.92 -3.60 -1.48
CA TYR A 158 9.54 -2.22 -1.21
C TYR A 158 8.15 -2.14 -0.60
N GLN A 159 7.97 -1.15 0.24
CA GLN A 159 6.68 -0.82 0.82
C GLN A 159 5.87 -0.03 -0.20
N ARG A 160 4.67 -0.53 -0.56
CA ARG A 160 3.82 0.13 -1.52
C ARG A 160 2.69 0.91 -0.88
N MET A 161 2.07 0.35 0.15
CA MET A 161 0.84 0.88 0.72
C MET A 161 0.76 0.49 2.19
N GLY A 162 0.54 1.47 3.05
CA GLY A 162 0.20 1.27 4.45
C GLY A 162 -1.13 1.94 4.77
N THR A 163 -1.93 1.33 5.62
CA THR A 163 -3.16 1.89 6.15
C THR A 163 -3.29 1.51 7.62
N GLY A 164 -3.88 2.37 8.43
CA GLY A 164 -4.03 2.05 9.85
C GLY A 164 -4.46 3.22 10.70
N SER A 165 -4.64 2.90 11.98
CA SER A 165 -4.96 3.80 13.08
C SER A 165 -3.73 4.27 13.86
N ALA A 166 -2.53 3.72 13.58
CA ALA A 166 -1.29 4.10 14.25
C ALA A 166 -1.05 5.62 14.16
N PRO A 167 -0.55 6.24 15.25
CA PRO A 167 -0.28 7.65 15.25
C PRO A 167 0.77 7.97 14.19
N ARG A 168 0.40 8.84 13.25
CA ARG A 168 1.30 9.35 12.23
C ARG A 168 1.84 10.69 12.69
N GLU A 169 3.14 10.88 12.65
CA GLU A 169 3.71 12.21 12.85
C GLU A 169 3.16 13.16 11.79
N SER A 170 2.77 14.37 12.22
CA SER A 170 2.32 15.43 11.31
C SER A 170 3.42 15.73 10.29
N GLY A 171 3.18 15.40 9.03
CA GLY A 171 4.17 15.53 7.96
C GLY A 171 4.83 14.22 7.52
N SER A 172 4.46 13.07 8.09
CA SER A 172 4.87 11.78 7.53
C SER A 172 4.11 11.56 6.22
N GLU A 173 4.63 12.15 5.15
CA GLU A 173 4.22 11.79 3.80
C GLU A 173 4.49 10.30 3.58
N TRP A 174 3.69 9.69 2.72
CA TRP A 174 3.92 8.34 2.22
C TRP A 174 5.38 8.17 1.81
N ARG A 175 6.11 7.32 2.53
CA ARG A 175 7.51 7.06 2.24
C ARG A 175 7.60 5.76 1.46
N LEU A 176 8.28 5.81 0.33
CA LEU A 176 8.75 4.61 -0.33
C LEU A 176 9.92 4.09 0.50
N LEU A 177 9.88 2.82 0.90
CA LEU A 177 10.90 2.23 1.73
C LEU A 177 11.32 0.89 1.16
N PHE A 178 12.63 0.72 0.97
CA PHE A 178 13.21 -0.54 0.51
C PHE A 178 13.63 -1.39 1.70
N MET A 179 13.43 -2.69 1.56
CA MET A 179 13.68 -3.69 2.57
C MET A 179 14.44 -4.85 1.94
N GLY A 180 15.36 -5.44 2.69
CA GLY A 180 16.16 -6.56 2.23
C GLY A 180 16.21 -7.70 3.25
N ALA A 181 17.31 -8.42 3.23
CA ALA A 181 17.56 -9.57 4.08
C ALA A 181 17.55 -9.24 5.58
N GLU A 182 17.80 -7.98 5.95
CA GLU A 182 17.85 -7.45 7.32
C GLU A 182 16.47 -7.27 7.96
N SER A 183 15.40 -7.35 7.17
CA SER A 183 14.04 -7.00 7.61
C SER A 183 13.19 -8.20 7.99
N LEU A 184 12.12 -7.99 8.76
CA LEU A 184 11.12 -9.02 9.05
C LEU A 184 10.45 -9.56 7.78
N PRO A 185 10.02 -8.70 6.82
CA PRO A 185 9.60 -9.16 5.49
C PRO A 185 10.66 -10.00 4.78
N GLY A 186 11.94 -9.59 4.82
CA GLY A 186 13.04 -10.33 4.19
C GLY A 186 13.23 -11.72 4.77
N TRP A 187 13.10 -11.88 6.10
CA TRP A 187 13.11 -13.20 6.73
C TRP A 187 11.94 -14.06 6.23
N THR A 188 10.71 -13.50 6.23
CA THR A 188 9.50 -14.16 5.72
C THR A 188 9.69 -14.64 4.28
N PHE A 189 10.31 -13.83 3.43
CA PHE A 189 10.60 -14.20 2.05
C PHE A 189 11.61 -15.34 1.92
N ARG A 190 12.65 -15.36 2.75
CA ARG A 190 13.67 -16.42 2.71
C ARG A 190 13.13 -17.76 3.18
N GLN A 191 12.25 -17.76 4.18
CA GLN A 191 11.71 -18.99 4.75
C GLN A 191 10.42 -19.45 4.00
N GLY A 192 9.69 -18.51 3.40
CA GLY A 192 8.36 -18.79 2.84
C GLY A 192 7.29 -18.98 3.92
N GLU A 193 7.58 -18.58 5.16
CA GLU A 193 6.73 -18.77 6.33
C GLU A 193 6.47 -17.44 7.04
N PRO A 194 5.34 -17.30 7.78
CA PRO A 194 5.07 -16.10 8.55
C PRO A 194 6.08 -15.90 9.68
N ALA A 195 6.41 -14.64 9.96
CA ALA A 195 7.28 -14.25 11.05
C ALA A 195 6.51 -13.36 12.04
N VAL A 196 6.60 -13.67 13.33
CA VAL A 196 5.90 -12.95 14.39
C VAL A 196 6.90 -12.44 15.43
N VAL A 197 6.84 -11.16 15.73
CA VAL A 197 7.60 -10.51 16.81
C VAL A 197 6.60 -9.89 17.78
N GLN A 198 6.51 -10.42 18.99
CA GLN A 198 5.56 -9.95 20.01
C GLN A 198 6.08 -8.75 20.82
N ASP A 199 7.41 -8.60 20.91
CA ASP A 199 8.06 -7.45 21.54
C ASP A 199 9.29 -7.02 20.73
N THR A 200 9.20 -5.87 20.05
CA THR A 200 10.27 -5.31 19.24
C THR A 200 11.47 -4.81 20.03
N GLN A 201 11.30 -4.60 21.34
CA GLN A 201 12.38 -4.18 22.23
C GLN A 201 13.29 -5.35 22.65
N LEU A 202 12.79 -6.57 22.61
CA LEU A 202 13.61 -7.75 22.78
C LEU A 202 14.43 -7.85 21.48
N LYS A 203 15.74 -7.64 21.58
CA LYS A 203 16.68 -7.71 20.44
C LYS A 203 16.78 -9.13 19.86
N GLN A 204 15.65 -9.63 19.38
CA GLN A 204 15.54 -10.90 18.68
C GLN A 204 15.60 -10.62 17.16
N TRP A 205 16.47 -11.30 16.49
CA TRP A 205 16.50 -11.35 15.03
C TRP A 205 15.42 -12.32 14.52
N PRO A 206 14.72 -12.02 13.42
CA PRO A 206 14.73 -10.79 12.64
C PRO A 206 13.90 -9.68 13.32
N LEU A 207 14.48 -8.50 13.44
CA LEU A 207 13.72 -7.34 13.90
C LEU A 207 12.78 -6.88 12.78
N PRO A 208 11.56 -6.42 13.10
CA PRO A 208 10.81 -5.61 12.19
C PRO A 208 11.70 -4.44 11.79
N MET A 209 11.57 -4.03 10.54
CA MET A 209 12.43 -3.00 10.01
C MET A 209 12.53 -1.86 11.01
N ARG A 210 13.76 -1.42 11.28
CA ARG A 210 14.01 -0.24 12.09
C ARG A 210 13.40 0.96 11.38
N SER A 211 12.07 1.09 11.53
CA SER A 211 11.48 2.37 11.30
C SER A 211 11.96 3.26 12.45
N ASP A 212 12.23 4.51 12.18
CA ASP A 212 12.36 5.52 13.23
C ASP A 212 11.03 5.72 13.97
N LEU A 213 10.06 4.85 13.73
CA LEU A 213 8.73 4.82 14.30
C LEU A 213 8.82 4.14 15.66
N HIS A 214 9.08 4.93 16.68
CA HIS A 214 9.20 4.48 18.09
C HIS A 214 7.92 3.86 18.65
N TYR A 215 6.84 3.82 17.87
CA TYR A 215 5.55 3.31 18.33
C TYR A 215 5.32 1.81 18.06
N GLU A 216 6.14 1.17 17.22
CA GLU A 216 5.98 -0.25 16.91
C GLU A 216 6.45 -1.11 18.08
N GLN A 217 5.53 -1.79 18.77
CA GLN A 217 5.82 -2.66 19.90
C GLN A 217 5.77 -4.14 19.53
N SER A 218 4.97 -4.51 18.53
CA SER A 218 4.93 -5.87 17.96
C SER A 218 4.68 -5.81 16.46
N ALA A 219 5.09 -6.86 15.74
CA ALA A 219 4.95 -6.94 14.29
C ALA A 219 4.76 -8.38 13.81
N VAL A 220 4.06 -8.54 12.69
CA VAL A 220 3.96 -9.80 11.94
C VAL A 220 4.12 -9.54 10.45
N ALA A 221 4.91 -10.37 9.78
CA ALA A 221 4.96 -10.43 8.33
C ALA A 221 4.37 -11.76 7.85
N TRP A 222 3.32 -11.69 7.05
CA TRP A 222 2.64 -12.87 6.50
C TRP A 222 2.85 -12.95 5.00
N PRO A 223 3.40 -14.05 4.46
CA PRO A 223 3.73 -14.14 3.04
C PRO A 223 2.46 -14.20 2.18
N LEU A 224 2.49 -13.52 1.03
CA LEU A 224 1.47 -13.60 0.00
C LEU A 224 1.88 -14.67 -1.01
N GLN A 225 1.26 -15.84 -0.90
CA GLN A 225 1.68 -17.04 -1.62
C GLN A 225 0.62 -17.51 -2.60
N ARG A 226 1.11 -18.10 -3.71
CA ARG A 226 0.31 -18.89 -4.64
C ARG A 226 1.18 -20.02 -5.20
N GLU A 227 0.74 -21.27 -5.08
CA GLU A 227 1.45 -22.45 -5.60
C GLU A 227 2.93 -22.52 -5.14
N GLY A 228 3.21 -22.13 -3.88
CA GLY A 228 4.57 -22.10 -3.34
C GLY A 228 5.48 -20.99 -3.86
N LYS A 229 4.93 -20.02 -4.59
CA LYS A 229 5.63 -18.81 -5.04
C LYS A 229 5.18 -17.60 -4.22
N LEU A 230 6.03 -16.61 -4.10
CA LEU A 230 5.84 -15.39 -3.30
C LEU A 230 5.69 -14.16 -4.19
N ALA A 231 4.71 -13.29 -3.91
CA ALA A 231 4.56 -12.00 -4.57
C ALA A 231 4.86 -10.81 -3.64
N GLY A 232 4.69 -11.02 -2.34
CA GLY A 232 4.82 -9.99 -1.34
C GLY A 232 4.62 -10.55 0.05
N CYS A 233 4.49 -9.66 1.04
CA CYS A 233 3.96 -10.00 2.35
C CYS A 233 3.05 -8.90 2.88
N LEU A 234 2.15 -9.28 3.75
CA LEU A 234 1.36 -8.37 4.56
C LEU A 234 2.13 -8.14 5.86
N LEU A 235 2.65 -6.93 6.02
CA LEU A 235 3.32 -6.50 7.25
C LEU A 235 2.29 -5.78 8.12
N VAL A 236 2.10 -6.28 9.34
CA VAL A 236 1.19 -5.70 10.32
C VAL A 236 1.97 -5.33 11.56
N CYS A 237 1.93 -4.05 11.95
CA CYS A 237 2.62 -3.52 13.13
C CYS A 237 1.61 -2.97 14.12
N SER A 238 1.87 -3.16 15.42
CA SER A 238 1.02 -2.64 16.50
C SER A 238 1.82 -1.83 17.50
N THR A 239 1.16 -0.81 18.07
CA THR A 239 1.69 -0.03 19.22
C THR A 239 1.65 -0.80 20.54
N GLN A 240 1.12 -2.02 20.56
CA GLN A 240 1.00 -2.85 21.74
C GLN A 240 1.95 -4.05 21.66
N LYS A 241 2.56 -4.41 22.80
CA LYS A 241 3.28 -5.69 22.95
C LYS A 241 2.28 -6.84 23.02
N ASP A 242 2.72 -8.02 22.64
CA ASP A 242 1.93 -9.25 22.69
C ASP A 242 0.56 -9.15 21.99
N TYR A 243 0.50 -8.27 20.97
CA TYR A 243 -0.75 -7.96 20.29
C TYR A 243 -1.28 -9.14 19.45
N PHE A 244 -0.40 -9.94 18.87
CA PHE A 244 -0.77 -10.97 17.90
C PHE A 244 -1.15 -12.30 18.58
N SER A 245 -2.38 -12.37 19.11
CA SER A 245 -2.97 -13.63 19.57
C SER A 245 -3.16 -14.61 18.40
N GLN A 246 -3.33 -15.90 18.71
CA GLN A 246 -3.59 -16.92 17.70
C GLN A 246 -4.81 -16.57 16.81
N ALA A 247 -5.85 -16.00 17.38
CA ALA A 247 -7.05 -15.58 16.65
C ALA A 247 -6.73 -14.44 15.65
N ARG A 248 -5.94 -13.43 16.07
CA ARG A 248 -5.50 -12.35 15.18
C ARG A 248 -4.58 -12.87 14.07
N LEU A 249 -3.70 -13.81 14.39
CA LEU A 249 -2.84 -14.45 13.38
C LEU A 249 -3.67 -15.20 12.32
N SER A 250 -4.73 -15.91 12.74
CA SER A 250 -5.65 -16.58 11.79
C SER A 250 -6.39 -15.58 10.90
N LEU A 251 -6.79 -14.42 11.42
CA LEU A 251 -7.37 -13.34 10.61
C LEU A 251 -6.36 -12.78 9.60
N ILE A 252 -5.12 -12.53 10.04
CA ILE A 252 -4.05 -12.03 9.17
C ILE A 252 -3.77 -13.01 8.04
N GLU A 253 -3.77 -14.32 8.33
CA GLU A 253 -3.65 -15.36 7.31
C GLU A 253 -4.75 -15.26 6.26
N ILE A 254 -6.01 -15.13 6.67
CA ILE A 254 -7.14 -14.97 5.75
C ILE A 254 -6.95 -13.72 4.89
N TYR A 255 -6.60 -12.58 5.50
CA TYR A 255 -6.37 -11.34 4.76
C TYR A 255 -5.18 -11.42 3.80
N ALA A 256 -4.09 -12.08 4.19
CA ALA A 256 -2.95 -12.31 3.32
C ALA A 256 -3.32 -13.20 2.13
N ASN A 257 -4.05 -14.30 2.35
CA ASN A 257 -4.52 -15.18 1.29
C ASN A 257 -5.44 -14.45 0.30
N MET A 258 -6.34 -13.59 0.80
CA MET A 258 -7.19 -12.76 -0.05
C MET A 258 -6.40 -11.68 -0.78
N MET A 259 -5.40 -11.06 -0.12
CA MET A 259 -4.53 -10.05 -0.73
C MET A 259 -3.73 -10.61 -1.91
N ALA A 260 -3.38 -11.90 -1.88
CA ALA A 260 -2.71 -12.58 -3.00
C ALA A 260 -3.54 -12.57 -4.30
N LEU A 261 -4.88 -12.43 -4.23
CA LEU A 261 -5.75 -12.29 -5.40
C LEU A 261 -5.54 -10.96 -6.15
N SER A 262 -4.91 -9.97 -5.51
CA SER A 262 -4.62 -8.68 -6.12
C SER A 262 -3.36 -8.66 -7.00
N PHE A 263 -2.65 -9.79 -7.08
CA PHE A 263 -1.43 -9.93 -7.87
C PHE A 263 -1.66 -10.74 -9.14
N TYR A 264 -0.93 -10.40 -10.19
CA TYR A 264 -0.88 -11.18 -11.43
C TYR A 264 0.10 -12.35 -11.29
N ASP A 265 -0.03 -13.36 -12.14
CA ASP A 265 0.80 -14.58 -12.08
C ASP A 265 2.29 -14.27 -12.27
N GLU A 266 2.62 -13.25 -13.06
CA GLU A 266 3.99 -12.79 -13.31
C GLU A 266 4.66 -12.14 -12.11
N GLU A 267 3.89 -11.70 -11.13
CA GLU A 267 4.37 -11.07 -9.89
C GLU A 267 4.72 -12.11 -8.80
N PHE A 268 4.50 -13.41 -9.06
CA PHE A 268 4.85 -14.49 -8.15
C PHE A 268 6.18 -15.13 -8.52
N TYR A 269 7.09 -15.19 -7.57
CA TYR A 269 8.46 -15.68 -7.73
C TYR A 269 8.69 -16.93 -6.89
N ALA A 270 9.33 -17.94 -7.48
CA ALA A 270 9.73 -19.15 -6.75
C ALA A 270 10.83 -18.80 -5.73
N LEU A 271 10.86 -19.51 -4.60
CA LEU A 271 11.81 -19.28 -3.50
C LEU A 271 13.27 -19.27 -3.95
N ASN A 272 13.65 -20.14 -4.89
CA ASN A 272 15.00 -20.22 -5.45
C ASN A 272 15.40 -18.99 -6.30
N ARG A 273 14.45 -18.09 -6.58
CA ARG A 273 14.71 -16.82 -7.25
C ARG A 273 14.83 -15.63 -6.29
N ILE A 274 14.65 -15.88 -5.00
CA ILE A 274 14.72 -14.84 -3.98
C ILE A 274 16.14 -14.88 -3.38
N ALA A 275 16.90 -13.83 -3.66
CA ALA A 275 18.26 -13.62 -3.15
C ALA A 275 18.35 -12.18 -2.64
N LEU A 276 17.63 -11.92 -1.54
CA LEU A 276 17.58 -10.57 -0.96
C LEU A 276 18.94 -10.15 -0.44
N GLU A 277 19.36 -8.95 -0.80
CA GLU A 277 20.52 -8.26 -0.29
C GLU A 277 20.13 -7.35 0.88
N GLU A 278 21.11 -6.82 1.62
CA GLU A 278 20.84 -5.86 2.70
C GLU A 278 20.59 -4.47 2.13
N MET A 279 19.53 -3.81 2.60
CA MET A 279 19.19 -2.44 2.24
C MET A 279 19.69 -1.46 3.30
N PRO A 280 20.00 -0.20 2.90
CA PRO A 280 20.35 0.85 3.85
C PRO A 280 19.26 1.05 4.91
N LEU A 281 19.64 1.54 6.08
CA LEU A 281 18.71 1.86 7.15
C LEU A 281 17.67 2.90 6.67
N PRO A 282 16.42 2.87 7.18
CA PRO A 282 15.38 3.84 6.80
C PRO A 282 15.81 5.30 6.88
N SER A 283 16.58 5.66 7.91
CA SER A 283 17.16 7.00 8.07
C SER A 283 18.12 7.39 6.94
N GLN A 284 18.85 6.43 6.40
CA GLN A 284 19.76 6.64 5.27
C GLN A 284 19.01 6.71 3.92
N GLN A 285 17.85 6.09 3.85
CA GLN A 285 17.01 6.12 2.66
C GLN A 285 16.23 7.45 2.52
N GLN A 286 15.98 8.17 3.61
CA GLN A 286 15.08 9.33 3.66
C GLN A 286 15.46 10.47 2.70
N GLU A 287 16.76 10.72 2.50
CA GLU A 287 17.24 11.76 1.59
C GLU A 287 16.98 11.40 0.11
N SER A 288 17.00 10.10 -0.22
CA SER A 288 16.91 9.63 -1.61
C SER A 288 15.48 9.36 -2.09
N ILE A 289 14.52 9.11 -1.18
CA ILE A 289 13.19 8.60 -1.53
C ILE A 289 12.04 9.43 -0.94
N SER A 290 12.07 10.75 -1.06
CA SER A 290 10.81 11.48 -0.91
C SER A 290 9.86 11.12 -2.07
N ILE A 291 8.55 11.09 -1.80
CA ILE A 291 7.55 10.87 -2.87
C ILE A 291 7.71 11.87 -4.01
N ALA A 292 8.13 13.10 -3.70
CA ALA A 292 8.41 14.11 -4.70
C ALA A 292 9.53 13.67 -5.65
N HIS A 293 10.66 13.19 -5.13
CA HIS A 293 11.78 12.69 -5.94
C HIS A 293 11.40 11.43 -6.74
N PHE A 294 10.63 10.52 -6.15
CA PHE A 294 10.16 9.34 -6.87
C PHE A 294 9.27 9.72 -8.07
N ARG A 295 8.35 10.67 -7.87
CA ARG A 295 7.49 11.19 -8.95
C ARG A 295 8.28 11.92 -10.02
N GLU A 296 9.26 12.73 -9.62
CA GLU A 296 10.14 13.42 -10.56
C GLU A 296 10.94 12.41 -11.41
N ARG A 297 11.42 11.32 -10.80
CA ARG A 297 12.11 10.22 -11.49
C ARG A 297 11.20 9.54 -12.51
N ILE A 298 9.97 9.20 -12.14
CA ILE A 298 8.96 8.65 -13.06
C ILE A 298 8.72 9.63 -14.23
N ALA A 299 8.54 10.91 -13.94
CA ALA A 299 8.31 11.93 -14.97
C ALA A 299 9.53 12.09 -15.90
N ARG A 300 10.75 12.01 -15.36
CA ARG A 300 12.00 12.01 -16.13
C ARG A 300 12.07 10.81 -17.06
N LEU A 301 11.90 9.60 -16.54
CA LEU A 301 11.95 8.35 -17.33
C LEU A 301 10.95 8.36 -18.48
N ARG A 302 9.75 8.87 -18.25
CA ARG A 302 8.74 8.98 -19.32
C ARG A 302 9.09 10.00 -20.40
N ARG A 303 9.87 11.02 -20.09
CA ARG A 303 10.34 12.01 -21.08
C ARG A 303 11.55 11.53 -21.88
N GLU A 304 12.46 10.81 -21.23
CA GLU A 304 13.74 10.38 -21.82
C GLU A 304 13.62 9.11 -22.66
N HIS A 305 12.63 8.28 -22.39
CA HIS A 305 12.40 7.07 -23.18
C HIS A 305 11.85 7.44 -24.56
N GLY A 306 12.52 6.99 -25.62
CA GLY A 306 12.14 7.28 -27.00
C GLY A 306 10.82 6.66 -27.49
N SER A 307 10.17 5.85 -26.66
CA SER A 307 8.85 5.27 -26.83
C SER A 307 7.97 5.67 -25.64
N PRO A 308 6.64 5.91 -25.82
CA PRO A 308 5.77 6.30 -24.71
C PRO A 308 5.65 5.16 -23.68
N LEU A 309 6.37 5.29 -22.57
CA LEU A 309 6.20 4.40 -21.41
C LEU A 309 4.84 4.64 -20.75
N SER A 310 4.16 3.57 -20.41
CA SER A 310 3.05 3.62 -19.46
C SER A 310 3.58 4.06 -18.08
N GLU A 311 2.70 4.56 -17.24
CA GLU A 311 3.09 4.98 -15.90
C GLU A 311 3.57 3.81 -15.05
N VAL A 312 2.95 2.64 -15.18
CA VAL A 312 3.34 1.42 -14.49
C VAL A 312 4.76 0.98 -14.88
N GLU A 313 5.09 1.03 -16.19
CA GLU A 313 6.44 0.71 -16.66
C GLU A 313 7.48 1.71 -16.13
N ALA A 314 7.16 2.99 -16.13
CA ALA A 314 8.04 4.02 -15.59
C ALA A 314 8.22 3.89 -14.06
N GLU A 315 7.18 3.48 -13.32
CA GLU A 315 7.26 3.18 -11.90
C GLU A 315 8.21 2.01 -11.64
N VAL A 316 8.07 0.92 -12.39
CA VAL A 316 8.96 -0.25 -12.29
C VAL A 316 10.42 0.14 -12.54
N LEU A 317 10.69 0.92 -13.60
CA LEU A 317 12.04 1.39 -13.91
C LEU A 317 12.59 2.29 -12.80
N ALA A 318 11.76 3.17 -12.23
CA ALA A 318 12.18 4.05 -11.14
C ALA A 318 12.57 3.25 -9.87
N LEU A 319 11.80 2.20 -9.55
CA LEU A 319 12.13 1.29 -8.44
C LEU A 319 13.44 0.55 -8.68
N GLN A 320 13.70 0.08 -9.90
CA GLN A 320 14.93 -0.59 -10.28
C GLN A 320 16.16 0.34 -10.21
N GLU A 321 16.04 1.60 -10.62
CA GLU A 321 17.11 2.60 -10.50
C GLU A 321 17.46 2.84 -9.03
N ILE A 322 16.45 3.03 -8.16
CA ILE A 322 16.66 3.27 -6.73
C ILE A 322 17.28 2.03 -6.06
N GLU A 323 16.77 0.83 -6.38
CA GLU A 323 17.38 -0.42 -5.89
C GLU A 323 18.87 -0.47 -6.23
N ALA A 324 19.23 -0.20 -7.49
CA ALA A 324 20.62 -0.24 -7.93
C ALA A 324 21.49 0.80 -7.22
N GLU A 325 20.98 2.01 -6.95
CA GLU A 325 21.67 3.04 -6.18
C GLU A 325 22.00 2.55 -4.75
N PHE A 326 21.03 1.93 -4.07
CA PHE A 326 21.21 1.43 -2.72
C PHE A 326 22.20 0.26 -2.64
N LEU A 327 22.09 -0.70 -3.56
CA LEU A 327 23.00 -1.84 -3.61
C LEU A 327 24.44 -1.41 -3.92
N ASN A 328 24.63 -0.41 -4.77
CA ASN A 328 25.96 0.14 -5.05
C ASN A 328 26.54 0.89 -3.84
N ALA A 329 25.71 1.63 -3.09
CA ALA A 329 26.14 2.33 -1.89
C ALA A 329 26.54 1.36 -0.76
N SER A 330 25.81 0.25 -0.60
CA SER A 330 26.10 -0.79 0.39
C SER A 330 27.42 -1.50 0.09
N ASN A 331 27.70 -1.80 -1.18
CA ASN A 331 28.95 -2.45 -1.59
C ASN A 331 30.18 -1.56 -1.34
N ASN A 332 30.09 -0.26 -1.59
CA ASN A 332 31.19 0.68 -1.35
C ASN A 332 31.49 0.86 0.15
N ASN A 333 30.51 0.70 1.04
CA ASN A 333 30.71 0.77 2.50
C ASN A 333 31.26 -0.52 3.10
N SER A 334 31.20 -1.65 2.37
CA SER A 334 31.76 -2.94 2.82
C SER A 334 33.22 -3.13 2.46
N GLU A 335 33.75 -2.31 1.54
CA GLU A 335 35.16 -2.32 1.10
C GLU A 335 36.04 -1.26 1.82
N ALA A 336 35.45 -0.38 2.62
CA ALA A 336 36.13 0.67 3.38
C ALA A 336 36.27 0.28 4.87
#